data_d541d6491d366af500c0cf702c466741
#
_entry.id   d541d6491d366af500c0cf702c466741
#
_cell.length_a   1.000
_cell.length_b   1.000
_cell.length_c   1.000
_cell.angle_alpha   90.00
_cell.angle_beta   90.00
_cell.angle_gamma   90.00
#
_symmetry.space_group_name_H-M   'P 1'
#
loop_
_entity.id
_entity.type
_entity.pdbx_description
1 polymer ?
#
loop_
_entity_poly.entity_id
_entity_poly.type
_entity_poly.pdbx_seq_one_letter_code
_entity_poly.pdbx_strand_id
1 'polypeptide(L)'
;MINNRRYLSNTAALRRVGINLLPGEELDAAVELESGMTEELEPSHSTLLLTSRRLIRYSTGGHYVDTIIVALDDVDSVEVKRRERNRQWVFVGLVFIGGGFLRGMLSLFWLATMISPLLMAVSLTLIGIVFLLTYVGEIRGEVVITAGATRLKCRMKPKALDDMVIFLERFYELRLGVTTTSRFRTAQNL
;
A
#
# COMPACT_ATOMS: atom_id res chain seq x y z
N MET A 1 -8.31 17.37 25.14
CA MET A 1 -9.40 18.05 24.41
C MET A 1 -9.32 17.57 22.97
N ILE A 2 -10.18 16.62 22.58
CA ILE A 2 -10.28 16.11 21.19
C ILE A 2 -10.76 17.29 20.34
N ASN A 3 -10.05 17.55 19.26
CA ASN A 3 -10.27 18.73 18.43
C ASN A 3 -11.61 18.59 17.69
N ASN A 4 -12.65 19.15 18.29
CA ASN A 4 -14.05 19.03 17.86
C ASN A 4 -14.27 19.45 16.38
N ARG A 5 -13.40 20.30 15.84
CA ARG A 5 -13.44 20.70 14.42
C ARG A 5 -13.07 19.57 13.46
N ARG A 6 -12.06 18.75 13.80
CA ARG A 6 -11.61 17.61 12.97
C ARG A 6 -12.66 16.49 12.93
N TYR A 7 -13.29 16.21 14.07
CA TYR A 7 -14.38 15.25 14.15
C TYR A 7 -15.55 15.62 13.23
N LEU A 8 -15.97 16.90 13.25
CA LEU A 8 -17.04 17.41 12.38
C LEU A 8 -16.64 17.35 10.90
N SER A 9 -15.39 17.65 10.57
CA SER A 9 -14.85 17.54 9.21
C SER A 9 -14.90 16.12 8.68
N ASN A 10 -14.43 15.15 9.45
CA ASN A 10 -14.43 13.75 9.06
C ASN A 10 -15.84 13.18 8.93
N THR A 11 -16.77 13.53 9.82
CA THR A 11 -18.17 13.12 9.70
C THR A 11 -18.83 13.67 8.44
N ALA A 12 -18.53 14.91 8.08
CA ALA A 12 -19.02 15.53 6.85
C ALA A 12 -18.40 14.85 5.60
N ALA A 13 -17.11 14.50 5.65
CA ALA A 13 -16.44 13.77 4.58
C ALA A 13 -17.03 12.37 4.39
N LEU A 14 -17.28 11.64 5.48
CA LEU A 14 -17.93 10.33 5.45
C LEU A 14 -19.34 10.38 4.83
N ARG A 15 -20.13 11.39 5.19
CA ARG A 15 -21.47 11.59 4.59
C ARG A 15 -21.40 11.86 3.09
N ARG A 16 -20.40 12.60 2.61
CA ARG A 16 -20.22 12.86 1.17
C ARG A 16 -19.97 11.58 0.37
N VAL A 17 -19.30 10.61 0.97
CA VAL A 17 -19.05 9.29 0.36
C VAL A 17 -20.16 8.27 0.67
N GLY A 18 -21.29 8.71 1.25
CA GLY A 18 -22.45 7.84 1.53
C GLY A 18 -22.31 6.97 2.77
N ILE A 19 -21.29 7.19 3.59
CA ILE A 19 -21.06 6.43 4.82
C ILE A 19 -21.70 7.19 5.99
N ASN A 20 -22.72 6.60 6.59
CA ASN A 20 -23.34 7.12 7.79
C ASN A 20 -22.89 6.32 9.02
N LEU A 21 -22.35 7.03 10.02
CA LEU A 21 -22.05 6.42 11.31
C LEU A 21 -23.34 6.11 12.06
N LEU A 22 -23.35 5.00 12.77
CA LEU A 22 -24.46 4.61 13.64
C LEU A 22 -24.50 5.53 14.89
N PRO A 23 -25.66 5.64 15.56
CA PRO A 23 -25.74 6.37 16.82
C PRO A 23 -24.72 5.82 17.85
N GLY A 24 -23.87 6.70 18.37
CA GLY A 24 -22.80 6.33 19.32
C GLY A 24 -21.61 5.61 18.70
N GLU A 25 -21.50 5.57 17.38
CA GLU A 25 -20.33 5.06 16.69
C GLU A 25 -19.35 6.21 16.42
N GLU A 26 -18.09 5.99 16.74
CA GLU A 26 -17.01 6.96 16.56
C GLU A 26 -15.96 6.41 15.61
N LEU A 27 -15.38 7.30 14.80
CA LEU A 27 -14.22 6.98 13.95
C LEU A 27 -12.97 6.97 14.84
N ASP A 28 -12.29 5.85 14.91
CA ASP A 28 -11.08 5.67 15.71
C ASP A 28 -9.81 5.88 14.88
N ALA A 29 -9.73 5.25 13.72
CA ALA A 29 -8.56 5.36 12.85
C ALA A 29 -8.95 5.33 11.37
N ALA A 30 -8.13 5.96 10.54
CA ALA A 30 -8.26 5.93 9.09
C ALA A 30 -6.88 5.76 8.44
N VAL A 31 -6.81 4.86 7.45
CA VAL A 31 -5.60 4.62 6.65
C VAL A 31 -5.94 4.75 5.18
N GLU A 32 -5.32 5.72 4.52
CA GLU A 32 -5.35 5.79 3.06
C GLU A 32 -4.41 4.77 2.45
N LEU A 33 -4.85 4.11 1.39
CA LEU A 33 -4.08 3.00 0.78
C LEU A 33 -2.77 3.48 0.12
N GLU A 34 -2.66 4.78 -0.14
CA GLU A 34 -1.48 5.38 -0.79
C GLU A 34 -0.57 6.15 0.15
N SER A 35 -1.11 6.91 1.08
CA SER A 35 -0.38 7.86 1.93
C SER A 35 -0.10 7.34 3.34
N GLY A 36 -0.90 6.39 3.84
CA GLY A 36 -0.83 5.84 5.19
C GLY A 36 -1.87 6.42 6.14
N MET A 37 -1.58 6.45 7.44
CA MET A 37 -2.52 6.99 8.43
C MET A 37 -2.82 8.45 8.16
N THR A 38 -4.11 8.79 8.20
CA THR A 38 -4.60 10.15 7.98
C THR A 38 -5.54 10.58 9.10
N GLU A 39 -5.47 11.86 9.45
CA GLU A 39 -6.39 12.49 10.37
C GLU A 39 -7.54 13.19 9.62
N GLU A 40 -7.34 13.51 8.33
CA GLU A 40 -8.32 14.16 7.47
C GLU A 40 -8.67 13.23 6.33
N LEU A 41 -9.97 13.00 6.14
CA LEU A 41 -10.47 12.11 5.09
C LEU A 41 -10.65 12.87 3.79
N GLU A 42 -9.98 12.43 2.74
CA GLU A 42 -10.21 12.90 1.38
C GLU A 42 -11.14 11.94 0.64
N PRO A 43 -12.31 12.41 0.17
CA PRO A 43 -13.28 11.55 -0.54
C PRO A 43 -12.75 10.96 -1.85
N SER A 44 -11.67 11.53 -2.40
CA SER A 44 -11.02 11.08 -3.65
C SER A 44 -10.12 9.88 -3.46
N HIS A 45 -9.70 9.59 -2.24
CA HIS A 45 -8.73 8.53 -1.95
C HIS A 45 -9.41 7.26 -1.43
N SER A 46 -8.85 6.12 -1.83
CA SER A 46 -9.28 4.83 -1.29
C SER A 46 -8.75 4.67 0.13
N THR A 47 -9.66 4.43 1.07
CA THR A 47 -9.36 4.47 2.50
C THR A 47 -9.94 3.27 3.24
N LEU A 48 -9.23 2.79 4.25
CA LEU A 48 -9.72 1.83 5.22
C LEU A 48 -10.00 2.58 6.53
N LEU A 49 -11.22 2.49 7.00
CA LEU A 49 -11.72 3.18 8.17
C LEU A 49 -12.01 2.19 9.28
N LEU A 50 -11.57 2.51 10.47
CA LEU A 50 -11.87 1.78 11.69
C LEU A 50 -12.79 2.63 12.55
N THR A 51 -13.95 2.08 12.86
CA THR A 51 -14.86 2.70 13.82
C THR A 51 -14.93 1.84 15.08
N SER A 52 -15.60 2.33 16.11
CA SER A 52 -15.83 1.57 17.35
C SER A 52 -16.61 0.26 17.16
N ARG A 53 -17.24 0.03 15.98
CA ARG A 53 -18.10 -1.14 15.72
C ARG A 53 -17.82 -1.85 14.41
N ARG A 54 -17.26 -1.15 13.41
CA ARG A 54 -17.15 -1.65 12.04
C ARG A 54 -15.81 -1.29 11.42
N LEU A 55 -15.38 -2.12 10.51
CA LEU A 55 -14.33 -1.84 9.55
C LEU A 55 -15.00 -1.50 8.21
N ILE A 56 -14.63 -0.37 7.63
CA ILE A 56 -15.21 0.12 6.39
C ILE A 56 -14.09 0.33 5.39
N ARG A 57 -14.14 -0.37 4.27
CA ARG A 57 -13.29 -0.10 3.13
C ARG A 57 -14.07 0.79 2.16
N TYR A 58 -13.52 1.93 1.89
CA TYR A 58 -14.00 2.84 0.85
C TYR A 58 -12.95 2.86 -0.28
N SER A 59 -13.38 2.60 -1.50
CA SER A 59 -12.48 2.60 -2.66
C SER A 59 -13.08 3.40 -3.79
N THR A 60 -12.33 4.37 -4.28
CA THR A 60 -12.65 5.14 -5.49
C THR A 60 -11.84 4.59 -6.66
N GLY A 61 -12.52 4.15 -7.69
CA GLY A 61 -11.91 3.67 -8.93
C GLY A 61 -12.60 4.27 -10.13
N GLY A 62 -12.07 5.40 -10.65
CA GLY A 62 -12.61 6.05 -11.83
C GLY A 62 -14.09 6.44 -11.69
N HIS A 63 -15.00 5.60 -12.21
CA HIS A 63 -16.44 5.87 -12.18
C HIS A 63 -17.20 5.09 -11.10
N TYR A 64 -16.51 4.28 -10.30
CA TYR A 64 -17.13 3.43 -9.30
C TYR A 64 -16.65 3.79 -7.90
N VAL A 65 -17.62 3.84 -7.00
CA VAL A 65 -17.39 3.91 -5.56
C VAL A 65 -17.78 2.56 -4.99
N ASP A 66 -16.83 1.86 -4.42
CA ASP A 66 -17.03 0.57 -3.77
C ASP A 66 -16.87 0.75 -2.27
N THR A 67 -17.91 0.42 -1.51
CA THR A 67 -17.91 0.50 -0.06
C THR A 67 -18.25 -0.87 0.51
N ILE A 68 -17.32 -1.46 1.25
CA ILE A 68 -17.51 -2.72 1.94
C ILE A 68 -17.46 -2.44 3.43
N ILE A 69 -18.51 -2.90 4.13
CA ILE A 69 -18.65 -2.71 5.58
C ILE A 69 -18.66 -4.08 6.24
N VAL A 70 -17.82 -4.25 7.27
CA VAL A 70 -17.70 -5.48 8.03
C VAL A 70 -17.77 -5.14 9.52
N ALA A 71 -18.57 -5.87 10.29
CA ALA A 71 -18.58 -5.72 11.74
C ALA A 71 -17.23 -6.20 12.33
N LEU A 72 -16.75 -5.55 13.38
CA LEU A 72 -15.46 -5.92 14.00
C LEU A 72 -15.47 -7.34 14.52
N ASP A 73 -16.59 -7.79 15.05
CA ASP A 73 -16.77 -9.12 15.60
C ASP A 73 -16.74 -10.22 14.53
N ASP A 74 -17.14 -9.87 13.29
CA ASP A 74 -17.21 -10.81 12.17
C ASP A 74 -15.84 -11.01 11.46
N VAL A 75 -14.81 -10.25 11.82
CA VAL A 75 -13.49 -10.41 11.22
C VAL A 75 -12.82 -11.67 11.74
N ASP A 76 -12.60 -12.64 10.89
CA ASP A 76 -11.98 -13.93 11.23
C ASP A 76 -10.45 -13.82 11.27
N SER A 77 -9.87 -13.19 10.25
CA SER A 77 -8.43 -13.07 10.11
C SER A 77 -8.00 -11.82 9.36
N VAL A 78 -6.82 -11.33 9.69
CA VAL A 78 -6.13 -10.26 8.96
C VAL A 78 -4.77 -10.78 8.52
N GLU A 79 -4.54 -10.82 7.23
CA GLU A 79 -3.28 -11.26 6.63
C GLU A 79 -2.59 -10.08 5.96
N VAL A 80 -1.38 -9.77 6.39
CA VAL A 80 -0.54 -8.73 5.79
C VAL A 80 0.53 -9.38 4.94
N LYS A 81 0.45 -9.20 3.63
CA LYS A 81 1.42 -9.71 2.66
C LYS A 81 2.36 -8.59 2.24
N ARG A 82 3.59 -8.65 2.71
CA ARG A 82 4.65 -7.77 2.24
C ARG A 82 5.40 -8.46 1.12
N ARG A 83 5.36 -7.88 -0.07
CA ARG A 83 6.14 -8.40 -1.20
C ARG A 83 7.58 -7.98 -1.03
N GLU A 84 8.46 -8.92 -0.74
CA GLU A 84 9.89 -8.66 -0.69
C GLU A 84 10.46 -8.38 -2.09
N ARG A 85 11.41 -7.46 -2.14
CA ARG A 85 12.17 -7.18 -3.36
C ARG A 85 13.09 -8.36 -3.68
N ASN A 86 12.84 -9.05 -4.76
CA ASN A 86 13.79 -10.05 -5.26
C ASN A 86 14.98 -9.34 -5.92
N ARG A 87 16.08 -9.19 -5.14
CA ARG A 87 17.32 -8.56 -5.60
C ARG A 87 17.96 -9.22 -6.82
N GLN A 88 17.58 -10.48 -7.10
CA GLN A 88 18.08 -11.21 -8.27
C GLN A 88 17.76 -10.50 -9.58
N TRP A 89 16.61 -9.84 -9.69
CA TRP A 89 16.22 -9.08 -10.89
C TRP A 89 17.11 -7.88 -11.17
N VAL A 90 17.64 -7.22 -10.13
CA VAL A 90 18.63 -6.15 -10.29
C VAL A 90 19.92 -6.72 -10.86
N PHE A 91 20.39 -7.83 -10.30
CA PHE A 91 21.60 -8.46 -10.77
C PHE A 91 21.48 -8.91 -12.23
N VAL A 92 20.37 -9.53 -12.59
CA VAL A 92 20.06 -9.91 -13.98
C VAL A 92 20.06 -8.66 -14.89
N GLY A 93 19.37 -7.60 -14.51
CA GLY A 93 19.34 -6.35 -15.27
C GLY A 93 20.73 -5.75 -15.49
N LEU A 94 21.58 -5.72 -14.45
CA LEU A 94 22.94 -5.23 -14.54
C LEU A 94 23.83 -6.09 -15.45
N VAL A 95 23.68 -7.42 -15.39
CA VAL A 95 24.41 -8.33 -16.28
C VAL A 95 24.05 -8.08 -17.75
N PHE A 96 22.77 -7.90 -18.06
CA PHE A 96 22.33 -7.60 -19.43
C PHE A 96 22.82 -6.23 -19.91
N ILE A 97 22.79 -5.19 -19.08
CA ILE A 97 23.31 -3.87 -19.43
C ILE A 97 24.84 -3.93 -19.63
N GLY A 98 25.56 -4.55 -18.69
CA GLY A 98 27.01 -4.70 -18.78
C GLY A 98 27.43 -5.52 -20.00
N GLY A 99 26.75 -6.62 -20.29
CA GLY A 99 26.97 -7.45 -21.46
C GLY A 99 26.67 -6.72 -22.77
N GLY A 100 25.58 -5.95 -22.82
CA GLY A 100 25.24 -5.09 -23.95
C GLY A 100 26.30 -4.01 -24.20
N PHE A 101 26.75 -3.33 -23.14
CA PHE A 101 27.79 -2.32 -23.22
C PHE A 101 29.15 -2.89 -23.69
N LEU A 102 29.60 -4.01 -23.11
CA LEU A 102 30.83 -4.67 -23.48
C LEU A 102 30.78 -5.10 -24.97
N ARG A 103 29.66 -5.68 -25.41
CA ARG A 103 29.45 -6.09 -26.81
C ARG A 103 29.46 -4.89 -27.74
N GLY A 104 28.86 -3.78 -27.35
CA GLY A 104 28.89 -2.52 -28.12
C GLY A 104 30.30 -1.98 -28.26
N MET A 105 31.09 -1.95 -27.20
CA MET A 105 32.50 -1.53 -27.25
C MET A 105 33.35 -2.41 -28.16
N LEU A 106 33.19 -3.73 -28.06
CA LEU A 106 33.89 -4.67 -28.93
C LEU A 106 33.54 -4.46 -30.40
N SER A 107 32.28 -4.13 -30.71
CA SER A 107 31.85 -3.87 -32.12
C SER A 107 32.45 -2.60 -32.69
N LEU A 108 32.78 -1.58 -31.87
CA LEU A 108 33.46 -0.36 -32.29
C LEU A 108 34.96 -0.59 -32.61
N PHE A 109 35.59 -1.52 -31.89
CA PHE A 109 37.00 -1.88 -32.16
C PHE A 109 37.15 -2.73 -33.45
N TRP A 110 36.15 -3.53 -33.81
CA TRP A 110 36.17 -4.34 -35.01
C TRP A 110 35.40 -3.61 -36.15
N LEU A 111 36.00 -2.59 -36.66
CA LEU A 111 35.43 -1.57 -37.57
C LEU A 111 35.01 -2.07 -38.95
N ALA A 112 34.61 -3.27 -39.11
CA ALA A 112 34.14 -3.73 -40.41
C ALA A 112 32.92 -4.64 -40.29
N THR A 113 31.84 -4.24 -40.89
CA THR A 113 30.87 -5.07 -41.58
C THR A 113 29.56 -5.49 -40.94
N MET A 114 29.27 -5.25 -39.66
CA MET A 114 28.00 -5.83 -39.19
C MET A 114 27.13 -4.88 -38.36
N ILE A 115 26.03 -4.41 -38.95
CA ILE A 115 24.87 -3.80 -38.27
C ILE A 115 24.34 -4.73 -37.18
N SER A 116 24.46 -6.04 -37.35
CA SER A 116 24.01 -7.10 -36.44
C SER A 116 24.55 -7.02 -34.98
N PRO A 117 25.88 -6.81 -34.70
CA PRO A 117 26.36 -6.74 -33.35
C PRO A 117 25.92 -5.48 -32.59
N LEU A 118 25.68 -4.38 -33.29
CA LEU A 118 25.16 -3.15 -32.68
C LEU A 118 23.70 -3.33 -32.27
N LEU A 119 22.87 -3.91 -33.15
CA LEU A 119 21.48 -4.22 -32.83
C LEU A 119 21.38 -5.16 -31.62
N MET A 120 22.25 -6.16 -31.54
CA MET A 120 22.28 -7.08 -30.42
C MET A 120 22.70 -6.39 -29.11
N ALA A 121 23.66 -5.47 -29.15
CA ALA A 121 24.07 -4.68 -27.99
C ALA A 121 22.92 -3.78 -27.50
N VAL A 122 22.22 -3.10 -28.39
CA VAL A 122 21.07 -2.26 -28.06
C VAL A 122 19.93 -3.09 -27.47
N SER A 123 19.59 -4.25 -28.06
CA SER A 123 18.54 -5.09 -27.54
C SER A 123 18.85 -5.66 -26.15
N LEU A 124 20.07 -6.09 -25.89
CA LEU A 124 20.49 -6.54 -24.56
C LEU A 124 20.38 -5.42 -23.52
N THR A 125 20.80 -4.21 -23.87
CA THR A 125 20.72 -3.04 -22.98
C THR A 125 19.26 -2.70 -22.67
N LEU A 126 18.37 -2.71 -23.68
CA LEU A 126 16.94 -2.47 -23.50
C LEU A 126 16.29 -3.52 -22.57
N ILE A 127 16.63 -4.79 -22.79
CA ILE A 127 16.15 -5.87 -21.92
C ILE A 127 16.60 -5.63 -20.47
N GLY A 128 17.86 -5.27 -20.26
CA GLY A 128 18.39 -4.96 -18.92
C GLY A 128 17.67 -3.77 -18.26
N ILE A 129 17.36 -2.72 -19.05
CA ILE A 129 16.58 -1.56 -18.57
C ILE A 129 15.16 -2.00 -18.15
N VAL A 130 14.49 -2.84 -18.95
CA VAL A 130 13.17 -3.35 -18.60
C VAL A 130 13.20 -4.13 -17.26
N PHE A 131 14.23 -4.96 -17.04
CA PHE A 131 14.39 -5.64 -15.74
C PHE A 131 14.61 -4.67 -14.58
N LEU A 132 15.39 -3.60 -14.78
CA LEU A 132 15.56 -2.57 -13.75
C LEU A 132 14.28 -1.79 -13.50
N LEU A 133 13.53 -1.43 -14.53
CA LEU A 133 12.25 -0.74 -14.38
C LEU A 133 11.21 -1.60 -13.65
N THR A 134 11.16 -2.90 -13.92
CA THR A 134 10.29 -3.82 -13.16
C THR A 134 10.71 -3.95 -11.70
N TYR A 135 12.00 -3.80 -11.41
CA TYR A 135 12.49 -3.79 -10.03
C TYR A 135 12.21 -2.47 -9.32
N VAL A 136 12.36 -1.34 -10.00
CA VAL A 136 12.07 0.01 -9.45
C VAL A 136 10.56 0.22 -9.31
N GLY A 137 9.75 -0.55 -10.05
CA GLY A 137 8.30 -0.51 -9.94
C GLY A 137 7.84 -0.59 -8.48
N GLU A 138 6.83 0.19 -8.13
CA GLU A 138 6.32 0.32 -6.77
C GLU A 138 6.02 -1.05 -6.16
N ILE A 139 6.68 -1.32 -5.03
CA ILE A 139 6.36 -2.48 -4.20
C ILE A 139 5.02 -2.15 -3.54
N ARG A 140 4.01 -2.93 -3.87
CA ARG A 140 2.73 -2.83 -3.19
C ARG A 140 2.61 -3.98 -2.20
N GLY A 141 2.28 -3.65 -0.95
CA GLY A 141 1.81 -4.63 0.00
C GLY A 141 0.33 -4.94 -0.25
N GLU A 142 -0.11 -6.07 0.23
CA GLU A 142 -1.51 -6.47 0.20
C GLU A 142 -1.95 -6.82 1.62
N VAL A 143 -3.04 -6.20 2.06
CA VAL A 143 -3.71 -6.56 3.30
C VAL A 143 -5.01 -7.25 2.92
N VAL A 144 -5.20 -8.46 3.42
CA VAL A 144 -6.40 -9.26 3.21
C VAL A 144 -7.09 -9.44 4.54
N ILE A 145 -8.30 -8.91 4.65
CA ILE A 145 -9.16 -9.06 5.82
C ILE A 145 -10.29 -9.99 5.44
N THR A 146 -10.43 -11.07 6.16
CA THR A 146 -11.46 -12.09 5.93
C THR A 146 -12.52 -11.99 7.02
N ALA A 147 -13.78 -11.92 6.61
CA ALA A 147 -14.93 -11.92 7.50
C ALA A 147 -16.01 -12.81 6.90
N GLY A 148 -16.14 -14.02 7.42
CA GLY A 148 -17.00 -15.06 6.87
C GLY A 148 -16.66 -15.34 5.40
N ALA A 149 -17.63 -15.16 4.51
CA ALA A 149 -17.45 -15.33 3.07
C ALA A 149 -16.84 -14.10 2.37
N THR A 150 -16.73 -12.97 3.06
CA THR A 150 -16.26 -11.70 2.49
C THR A 150 -14.75 -11.58 2.66
N ARG A 151 -14.05 -11.24 1.56
CA ARG A 151 -12.62 -10.96 1.58
C ARG A 151 -12.34 -9.55 1.10
N LEU A 152 -11.85 -8.71 1.99
CA LEU A 152 -11.39 -7.35 1.71
C LEU A 152 -9.91 -7.40 1.32
N LYS A 153 -9.62 -7.09 0.06
CA LYS A 153 -8.23 -6.99 -0.42
C LYS A 153 -7.87 -5.52 -0.60
N CYS A 154 -6.90 -5.06 0.17
CA CYS A 154 -6.40 -3.69 0.11
C CYS A 154 -4.95 -3.71 -0.38
N ARG A 155 -4.69 -3.13 -1.55
CA ARG A 155 -3.32 -2.94 -2.04
C ARG A 155 -2.81 -1.59 -1.54
N MET A 156 -1.70 -1.62 -0.85
CA MET A 156 -1.13 -0.45 -0.19
C MET A 156 0.28 -0.15 -0.69
N LYS A 157 0.65 1.13 -0.68
CA LYS A 157 2.05 1.55 -0.84
C LYS A 157 2.86 1.16 0.41
N PRO A 158 4.20 1.03 0.30
CA PRO A 158 5.04 0.59 1.41
C PRO A 158 4.85 1.43 2.68
N LYS A 159 4.74 2.75 2.55
CA LYS A 159 4.51 3.66 3.68
C LYS A 159 3.19 3.36 4.39
N ALA A 160 2.10 3.22 3.63
CA ALA A 160 0.80 2.89 4.18
C ALA A 160 0.78 1.51 4.84
N LEU A 161 1.62 0.59 4.38
CA LEU A 161 1.75 -0.74 4.98
C LEU A 161 2.46 -0.70 6.34
N ASP A 162 3.42 0.19 6.53
CA ASP A 162 4.08 0.37 7.83
C ASP A 162 3.10 0.97 8.85
N ASP A 163 2.30 1.95 8.44
CA ASP A 163 1.24 2.53 9.27
C ASP A 163 0.09 1.55 9.57
N MET A 164 -0.09 0.54 8.71
CA MET A 164 -1.10 -0.51 8.92
C MET A 164 -0.87 -1.32 10.19
N VAL A 165 0.37 -1.42 10.66
CA VAL A 165 0.67 -2.11 11.95
C VAL A 165 -0.01 -1.38 13.09
N ILE A 166 0.08 -0.04 13.13
CA ILE A 166 -0.55 0.80 14.15
C ILE A 166 -2.09 0.68 14.07
N PHE A 167 -2.60 0.68 12.82
CA PHE A 167 -4.03 0.49 12.58
C PHE A 167 -4.54 -0.87 13.11
N LEU A 168 -3.77 -1.94 12.90
CA LEU A 168 -4.11 -3.28 13.38
C LEU A 168 -4.03 -3.38 14.90
N GLU A 169 -3.08 -2.71 15.55
CA GLU A 169 -3.03 -2.63 17.01
C GLU A 169 -4.32 -2.02 17.54
N ARG A 170 -4.76 -0.90 16.96
CA ARG A 170 -6.04 -0.26 17.33
C ARG A 170 -7.24 -1.15 17.06
N PHE A 171 -7.24 -1.85 15.92
CA PHE A 171 -8.29 -2.82 15.59
C PHE A 171 -8.41 -3.92 16.66
N TYR A 172 -7.28 -4.50 17.08
CA TYR A 172 -7.28 -5.54 18.11
C TYR A 172 -7.65 -5.00 19.49
N GLU A 173 -7.22 -3.78 19.85
CA GLU A 173 -7.64 -3.11 21.07
C GLU A 173 -9.15 -2.97 21.15
N LEU A 174 -9.78 -2.46 20.10
CA LEU A 174 -11.23 -2.30 20.03
C LEU A 174 -11.96 -3.65 20.07
N ARG A 175 -11.48 -4.64 19.33
CA ARG A 175 -12.09 -5.96 19.27
C ARG A 175 -12.03 -6.70 20.61
N LEU A 176 -10.91 -6.60 21.33
CA LEU A 176 -10.70 -7.29 22.60
C LEU A 176 -11.25 -6.51 23.80
N GLY A 177 -11.73 -5.29 23.60
CA GLY A 177 -12.16 -4.39 24.68
C GLY A 177 -11.02 -4.05 25.65
N VAL A 178 -9.77 -4.26 25.24
CA VAL A 178 -8.58 -4.00 26.06
C VAL A 178 -8.08 -2.62 25.73
N THR A 179 -8.41 -1.65 26.58
CA THR A 179 -7.78 -0.33 26.51
C THR A 179 -6.33 -0.48 26.97
N THR A 180 -5.42 -0.74 26.04
CA THR A 180 -3.97 -0.76 26.34
C THR A 180 -3.50 0.67 26.58
N THR A 181 -3.85 1.18 27.75
CA THR A 181 -3.35 2.47 28.23
C THR A 181 -1.84 2.33 28.40
N SER A 182 -1.07 3.00 27.55
CA SER A 182 0.29 3.48 27.83
C SER A 182 1.49 2.52 27.78
N ARG A 183 1.67 1.65 26.81
CA ARG A 183 3.00 0.99 26.70
C ARG A 183 3.96 1.55 25.64
N PHE A 184 3.51 2.37 24.72
CA PHE A 184 4.37 2.82 23.59
C PHE A 184 4.89 4.26 23.65
N ARG A 185 4.61 5.01 24.73
CA ARG A 185 5.15 6.38 24.88
C ARG A 185 6.63 6.46 25.27
N THR A 186 7.25 5.33 25.59
CA THR A 186 8.63 5.29 26.12
C THR A 186 9.70 4.96 25.08
N ALA A 187 9.34 4.49 23.89
CA ALA A 187 10.31 4.06 22.87
C ALA A 187 10.68 5.17 21.84
N GLN A 188 10.04 6.34 21.89
CA GLN A 188 10.38 7.46 21.00
C GLN A 188 11.33 8.52 21.62
N ASN A 189 11.79 8.30 22.85
CA ASN A 189 12.72 9.21 23.55
C ASN A 189 14.04 8.54 23.95
N LEU A 190 14.57 7.64 23.14
CA LEU A 190 15.93 7.13 23.29
C LEU A 190 16.70 7.30 21.99
#